data_ade20e9f8e537344b78e566417691c3d
#
_entry.id   ade20e9f8e537344b78e566417691c3d
#
_cell.length_a   1.000
_cell.length_b   1.000
_cell.length_c   1.000
_cell.angle_alpha   90.00
_cell.angle_beta   90.00
_cell.angle_gamma   90.00
#
_symmetry.space_group_name_H-M   'P 1'
#
loop_
_entity.id
_entity.type
_entity.pdbx_description
1 polymer ?
#
loop_
_entity_poly.entity_id
_entity_poly.type
_entity_poly.pdbx_seq_one_letter_code
_entity_poly.pdbx_strand_id
1 'polypeptide(L)'
;MNFAVISTEIFILCLGLFAIVMDLVLPAKESHKSIGAVLIFALTGWFLYMFTLYQGPLNPMEPEAMAVIADKFFYQGMYFVDNYALFFKQMFILATVFTMLFASDYVQSVLRYKGEFYALLLMALLGMCVLASATDFLTMFIGLELMTISFYILTGA
;
A
#
# COMPACT_ATOMS: atom_id res chain seq x y z
N MET A 1 -7.15 -20.47 -3.95
CA MET A 1 -6.28 -19.27 -3.80
C MET A 1 -7.18 -18.11 -3.42
N ASN A 2 -7.03 -17.62 -2.20
CA ASN A 2 -7.92 -16.55 -1.68
C ASN A 2 -7.32 -15.19 -2.03
N PHE A 3 -7.76 -14.60 -3.12
CA PHE A 3 -7.30 -13.27 -3.56
C PHE A 3 -7.66 -12.15 -2.57
N ALA A 4 -8.61 -12.41 -1.66
CA ALA A 4 -8.97 -11.45 -0.62
C ALA A 4 -7.80 -11.14 0.33
N VAL A 5 -6.86 -12.07 0.50
CA VAL A 5 -5.69 -11.92 1.37
C VAL A 5 -4.71 -10.87 0.80
N ILE A 6 -4.62 -10.75 -0.53
CA ILE A 6 -3.71 -9.81 -1.21
C ILE A 6 -4.47 -8.58 -1.75
N SER A 7 -5.71 -8.40 -1.35
CA SER A 7 -6.55 -7.32 -1.88
C SER A 7 -5.92 -5.93 -1.67
N THR A 8 -5.25 -5.72 -0.55
CA THR A 8 -4.58 -4.45 -0.21
C THR A 8 -3.41 -4.18 -1.16
N GLU A 9 -2.58 -5.17 -1.41
CA GLU A 9 -1.41 -5.05 -2.28
C GLU A 9 -1.82 -4.83 -3.73
N ILE A 10 -2.81 -5.57 -4.20
CA ILE A 10 -3.37 -5.40 -5.56
C ILE A 10 -3.95 -3.99 -5.70
N PHE A 11 -4.69 -3.50 -4.69
CA PHE A 11 -5.26 -2.17 -4.72
C PHE A 11 -4.19 -1.08 -4.78
N ILE A 12 -3.14 -1.17 -3.94
CA ILE A 12 -2.02 -0.21 -3.94
C ILE A 12 -1.28 -0.25 -5.27
N LEU A 13 -1.03 -1.44 -5.83
CA LEU A 13 -0.38 -1.60 -7.13
C LEU A 13 -1.21 -0.97 -8.25
N CYS A 14 -2.52 -1.20 -8.28
CA CYS A 14 -3.42 -0.58 -9.25
C CYS A 14 -3.42 0.94 -9.13
N LEU A 15 -3.39 1.49 -7.91
CA LEU A 15 -3.28 2.94 -7.68
C LEU A 15 -1.95 3.50 -8.18
N GLY A 16 -0.84 2.78 -7.96
CA GLY A 16 0.48 3.19 -8.46
C GLY A 16 0.53 3.23 -9.98
N LEU A 17 0.02 2.19 -10.65
CA LEU A 17 -0.10 2.17 -12.11
C LEU A 17 -1.03 3.26 -12.62
N PHE A 18 -2.16 3.49 -11.95
CA PHE A 18 -3.08 4.57 -12.28
C PHE A 18 -2.40 5.94 -12.20
N ALA A 19 -1.58 6.19 -11.18
CA ALA A 19 -0.83 7.43 -11.03
C ALA A 19 0.10 7.69 -12.22
N ILE A 20 0.84 6.67 -12.68
CA ILE A 20 1.74 6.75 -13.84
C ILE A 20 0.94 7.03 -15.12
N VAL A 21 -0.14 6.29 -15.35
CA VAL A 21 -0.97 6.44 -16.55
C VAL A 21 -1.60 7.83 -16.60
N MET A 22 -2.10 8.33 -15.47
CA MET A 22 -2.68 9.67 -15.40
C MET A 22 -1.66 10.76 -15.66
N ASP A 23 -0.43 10.62 -15.16
CA ASP A 23 0.66 11.57 -15.43
C ASP A 23 1.08 11.60 -16.91
N LEU A 24 1.01 10.43 -17.57
CA LEU A 24 1.34 10.30 -19.00
C LEU A 24 0.24 10.87 -19.91
N VAL A 25 -1.04 10.68 -19.55
CA VAL A 25 -2.19 11.03 -20.41
C VAL A 25 -2.59 12.49 -20.27
N LEU A 26 -2.41 13.08 -19.09
CA LEU A 26 -2.89 14.44 -18.83
C LEU A 26 -1.82 15.49 -19.14
N PRO A 27 -2.15 16.53 -19.93
CA PRO A 27 -1.21 17.59 -20.25
C PRO A 27 -0.83 18.41 -19.01
N ALA A 28 0.45 18.75 -18.91
CA ALA A 28 1.20 19.24 -17.75
C ALA A 28 0.66 20.47 -16.99
N LYS A 29 -0.43 21.13 -17.42
CA LYS A 29 -0.78 22.48 -16.94
C LYS A 29 -1.86 22.57 -15.85
N GLU A 30 -2.76 21.61 -15.71
CA GLU A 30 -3.87 21.71 -14.74
C GLU A 30 -4.14 20.46 -13.89
N SER A 31 -3.59 19.32 -14.25
CA SER A 31 -4.02 18.01 -13.76
C SER A 31 -3.34 17.52 -12.48
N HIS A 32 -2.21 18.07 -12.12
CA HIS A 32 -1.36 17.46 -11.08
C HIS A 32 -1.90 17.63 -9.64
N LYS A 33 -2.72 18.65 -9.38
CA LYS A 33 -3.43 18.77 -8.08
C LYS A 33 -4.49 17.67 -7.92
N SER A 34 -5.17 17.36 -9.03
CA SER A 34 -6.21 16.34 -9.05
C SER A 34 -5.68 14.94 -8.80
N ILE A 35 -4.48 14.58 -9.34
CA ILE A 35 -3.90 13.26 -9.17
C ILE A 35 -3.61 12.98 -7.69
N GLY A 36 -2.90 13.88 -7.01
CA GLY A 36 -2.60 13.73 -5.59
C GLY A 36 -3.87 13.64 -4.73
N ALA A 37 -4.87 14.51 -4.99
CA ALA A 37 -6.13 14.49 -4.28
C ALA A 37 -6.90 13.16 -4.47
N VAL A 38 -7.00 12.67 -5.70
CA VAL A 38 -7.67 11.38 -6.01
C VAL A 38 -6.98 10.23 -5.29
N LEU A 39 -5.65 10.18 -5.29
CA LEU A 39 -4.89 9.13 -4.61
C LEU A 39 -5.08 9.18 -3.09
N ILE A 40 -5.07 10.37 -2.49
CA ILE A 40 -5.33 10.56 -1.07
C ILE A 40 -6.74 10.10 -0.71
N PHE A 41 -7.76 10.48 -1.49
CA PHE A 41 -9.14 10.03 -1.28
C PHE A 41 -9.28 8.51 -1.41
N ALA A 42 -8.63 7.90 -2.41
CA ALA A 42 -8.66 6.47 -2.61
C ALA A 42 -7.99 5.70 -1.46
N LEU A 43 -6.83 6.15 -0.99
CA LEU A 43 -6.14 5.55 0.15
C LEU A 43 -6.91 5.74 1.46
N THR A 44 -7.49 6.93 1.68
CA THR A 44 -8.31 7.19 2.87
C THR A 44 -9.57 6.32 2.87
N GLY A 45 -10.23 6.17 1.73
CA GLY A 45 -11.38 5.26 1.58
C GLY A 45 -11.00 3.81 1.85
N TRP A 46 -9.85 3.36 1.35
CA TRP A 46 -9.34 2.01 1.62
C TRP A 46 -8.97 1.82 3.09
N PHE A 47 -8.38 2.83 3.72
CA PHE A 47 -8.09 2.81 5.15
C PHE A 47 -9.36 2.63 5.99
N LEU A 48 -10.43 3.37 5.68
CA LEU A 48 -11.72 3.23 6.36
C LEU A 48 -12.33 1.85 6.13
N TYR A 49 -12.26 1.32 4.91
CA TYR A 49 -12.71 -0.03 4.59
C TYR A 49 -11.96 -1.09 5.40
N MET A 50 -10.62 -1.01 5.45
CA MET A 50 -9.79 -1.91 6.25
C MET A 50 -10.08 -1.79 7.75
N PHE A 51 -10.39 -0.59 8.24
CA PHE A 51 -10.78 -0.37 9.63
C PHE A 51 -12.07 -1.11 9.99
N THR A 52 -13.04 -1.19 9.08
CA THR A 52 -14.27 -1.97 9.30
C THR A 52 -14.00 -3.48 9.34
N LEU A 53 -13.03 -3.96 8.56
CA LEU A 53 -12.63 -5.37 8.57
C LEU A 53 -11.87 -5.76 9.84
N TYR A 54 -11.15 -4.83 10.47
CA TYR A 54 -10.38 -5.07 11.70
C TYR A 54 -11.25 -5.33 12.93
N GLN A 55 -12.53 -5.00 12.90
CA GLN A 55 -13.45 -5.16 14.04
C GLN A 55 -13.96 -6.60 14.25
N GLY A 56 -13.39 -7.60 13.58
CA GLY A 56 -13.67 -9.00 13.85
C GLY A 56 -13.14 -9.44 15.21
N PRO A 57 -13.86 -10.30 15.96
CA PRO A 57 -13.50 -10.66 17.33
C PRO A 57 -12.15 -11.39 17.40
N LEU A 58 -11.26 -10.85 18.22
CA LEU A 58 -10.02 -11.48 18.65
C LEU A 58 -10.35 -12.63 19.63
N ASN A 59 -10.86 -13.74 19.15
CA ASN A 59 -10.98 -14.94 19.97
C ASN A 59 -10.04 -16.02 19.42
N PRO A 60 -8.86 -16.24 20.04
CA PRO A 60 -7.83 -17.12 19.50
C PRO A 60 -8.00 -18.60 19.79
N MET A 61 -9.12 -19.06 20.34
CA MET A 61 -9.17 -20.39 20.96
C MET A 61 -10.35 -21.31 20.53
N GLU A 62 -11.01 -21.05 19.41
CA GLU A 62 -12.01 -22.01 18.93
C GLU A 62 -11.49 -22.87 17.75
N PRO A 63 -11.84 -24.16 17.65
CA PRO A 63 -11.39 -25.03 16.55
C PRO A 63 -11.85 -24.59 15.17
N GLU A 64 -12.89 -23.74 15.09
CA GLU A 64 -13.26 -23.01 13.88
C GLU A 64 -12.20 -21.99 13.47
N ALA A 65 -11.40 -21.49 14.41
CA ALA A 65 -10.30 -20.58 14.13
C ALA A 65 -9.18 -21.22 13.29
N MET A 66 -8.96 -22.51 13.36
CA MET A 66 -7.96 -23.20 12.54
C MET A 66 -8.35 -23.26 11.05
N ALA A 67 -9.63 -23.44 10.74
CA ALA A 67 -10.12 -23.39 9.36
C ALA A 67 -10.03 -21.97 8.80
N VAL A 68 -10.33 -20.96 9.63
CA VAL A 68 -10.17 -19.53 9.28
C VAL A 68 -8.69 -19.15 9.12
N ILE A 69 -7.79 -19.75 9.90
CA ILE A 69 -6.34 -19.52 9.77
C ILE A 69 -5.82 -20.08 8.45
N ALA A 70 -6.26 -21.29 8.04
CA ALA A 70 -5.85 -21.88 6.77
C ALA A 70 -6.26 -21.03 5.56
N ASP A 71 -7.37 -20.29 5.67
CA ASP A 71 -7.89 -19.41 4.63
C ASP A 71 -7.11 -18.06 4.55
N LYS A 72 -6.38 -17.71 5.60
CA LYS A 72 -5.53 -16.51 5.67
C LYS A 72 -4.14 -16.70 5.05
N PHE A 73 -3.76 -17.93 4.73
CA PHE A 73 -2.49 -18.21 4.06
C PHE A 73 -2.62 -18.08 2.54
N PHE A 74 -1.68 -17.39 1.94
CA PHE A 74 -1.54 -17.32 0.51
C PHE A 74 -0.25 -18.02 0.08
N TYR A 75 -0.31 -18.75 -1.04
CA TYR A 75 0.84 -19.41 -1.66
C TYR A 75 1.70 -20.26 -0.69
N GLN A 76 1.17 -21.42 -0.29
CA GLN A 76 1.89 -22.41 0.52
C GLN A 76 2.43 -21.89 1.88
N GLY A 77 1.82 -20.83 2.43
CA GLY A 77 2.22 -20.29 3.71
C GLY A 77 3.32 -19.20 3.66
N MET A 78 3.72 -18.74 2.48
CA MET A 78 4.71 -17.66 2.35
C MET A 78 4.17 -16.29 2.75
N TYR A 79 2.85 -16.16 2.80
CA TYR A 79 2.16 -14.90 3.06
C TYR A 79 0.98 -15.14 3.98
N PHE A 80 0.94 -14.42 5.09
CA PHE A 80 -0.08 -14.56 6.12
C PHE A 80 -0.63 -13.20 6.55
N VAL A 81 -1.95 -13.08 6.64
CA VAL A 81 -2.60 -11.86 7.11
C VAL A 81 -3.26 -12.13 8.44
N ASP A 82 -2.62 -11.71 9.50
CA ASP A 82 -3.16 -11.69 10.86
C ASP A 82 -3.57 -10.28 11.28
N ASN A 83 -4.06 -10.16 12.51
CA ASN A 83 -4.43 -8.84 13.05
C ASN A 83 -3.23 -7.90 13.21
N TYR A 84 -2.03 -8.45 13.45
CA TYR A 84 -0.80 -7.66 13.50
C TYR A 84 -0.44 -7.11 12.12
N ALA A 85 -0.48 -7.94 11.09
CA ALA A 85 -0.25 -7.50 9.71
C ALA A 85 -1.26 -6.44 9.28
N LEU A 86 -2.55 -6.60 9.61
CA LEU A 86 -3.58 -5.61 9.34
C LEU A 86 -3.32 -4.29 10.05
N PHE A 87 -2.94 -4.34 11.33
CA PHE A 87 -2.60 -3.14 12.09
C PHE A 87 -1.42 -2.39 11.47
N PHE A 88 -0.33 -3.08 11.13
CA PHE A 88 0.82 -2.46 10.49
C PHE A 88 0.49 -1.89 9.11
N LYS A 89 -0.28 -2.60 8.30
CA LYS A 89 -0.75 -2.08 7.00
C LYS A 89 -1.55 -0.79 7.16
N GLN A 90 -2.44 -0.71 8.15
CA GLN A 90 -3.18 0.52 8.45
C GLN A 90 -2.25 1.66 8.86
N MET A 91 -1.27 1.40 9.72
CA MET A 91 -0.27 2.38 10.12
C MET A 91 0.54 2.91 8.91
N PHE A 92 0.94 2.02 8.01
CA PHE A 92 1.70 2.41 6.81
C PHE A 92 0.85 3.22 5.82
N ILE A 93 -0.41 2.83 5.60
CA ILE A 93 -1.35 3.60 4.77
C ILE A 93 -1.54 4.99 5.36
N LEU A 94 -1.78 5.10 6.67
CA LEU A 94 -1.94 6.37 7.35
C LEU A 94 -0.70 7.26 7.21
N ALA A 95 0.48 6.70 7.47
CA ALA A 95 1.76 7.41 7.31
C ALA A 95 1.96 7.92 5.87
N THR A 96 1.62 7.09 4.87
CA THR A 96 1.71 7.46 3.46
C THR A 96 0.73 8.58 3.10
N VAL A 97 -0.51 8.53 3.61
CA VAL A 97 -1.49 9.61 3.42
C VAL A 97 -0.96 10.93 4.00
N PHE A 98 -0.42 10.94 5.22
CA PHE A 98 0.21 12.12 5.80
C PHE A 98 1.39 12.62 4.97
N THR A 99 2.26 11.72 4.52
CA THR A 99 3.39 12.08 3.66
C THR A 99 2.92 12.74 2.37
N MET A 100 1.88 12.19 1.72
CA MET A 100 1.30 12.78 0.51
C MET A 100 0.70 14.16 0.76
N LEU A 101 0.01 14.35 1.90
CA LEU A 101 -0.56 15.64 2.27
C LEU A 101 0.54 16.70 2.48
N PHE A 102 1.56 16.39 3.26
CA PHE A 102 2.66 17.33 3.51
C PHE A 102 3.55 17.59 2.29
N ALA A 103 3.75 16.58 1.45
CA ALA A 103 4.56 16.72 0.24
C ALA A 103 3.80 17.40 -0.90
N SER A 104 2.48 17.55 -0.83
CA SER A 104 1.65 18.04 -1.94
C SER A 104 2.10 19.39 -2.49
N ASP A 105 2.42 20.34 -1.64
CA ASP A 105 2.85 21.69 -2.04
C ASP A 105 4.27 21.68 -2.62
N TYR A 106 5.17 20.88 -2.04
CA TYR A 106 6.52 20.69 -2.54
C TYR A 106 6.53 20.04 -3.93
N VAL A 107 5.79 18.96 -4.09
CA VAL A 107 5.65 18.24 -5.37
C VAL A 107 5.12 19.16 -6.47
N GLN A 108 4.17 20.04 -6.14
CA GLN A 108 3.59 20.96 -7.11
C GLN A 108 4.52 22.09 -7.51
N SER A 109 5.38 22.56 -6.61
CA SER A 109 6.25 23.72 -6.83
C SER A 109 7.61 23.36 -7.42
N VAL A 110 8.17 22.18 -7.07
CA VAL A 110 9.56 21.84 -7.36
C VAL A 110 9.70 20.72 -8.39
N LEU A 111 8.83 19.70 -8.36
CA LEU A 111 8.99 18.52 -9.20
C LEU A 111 8.40 18.71 -10.61
N ARG A 112 9.17 18.24 -11.61
CA ARG A 112 8.74 18.24 -13.01
C ARG A 112 7.78 17.09 -13.32
N TYR A 113 8.04 15.90 -12.75
CA TYR A 113 7.26 14.69 -12.94
C TYR A 113 6.56 14.30 -11.63
N LYS A 114 5.33 14.77 -11.47
CA LYS A 114 4.60 14.69 -10.21
C LYS A 114 3.99 13.32 -9.97
N GLY A 115 3.54 12.66 -11.03
CA GLY A 115 2.97 11.31 -10.95
C GLY A 115 4.01 10.26 -10.59
N GLU A 116 5.24 10.41 -11.06
CA GLU A 116 6.34 9.50 -10.71
C GLU A 116 6.61 9.51 -9.19
N PHE A 117 6.59 10.70 -8.56
CA PHE A 117 6.74 10.82 -7.12
C PHE A 117 5.67 10.04 -6.36
N TYR A 118 4.40 10.22 -6.73
CA TYR A 118 3.29 9.51 -6.09
C TYR A 118 3.35 8.01 -6.35
N ALA A 119 3.72 7.59 -7.56
CA ALA A 119 3.87 6.18 -7.90
C ALA A 119 5.00 5.51 -7.09
N LEU A 120 6.15 6.16 -6.95
CA LEU A 120 7.27 5.65 -6.14
C LEU A 120 6.87 5.55 -4.65
N LEU A 121 6.14 6.53 -4.13
CA LEU A 121 5.65 6.48 -2.76
C LEU A 121 4.67 5.32 -2.54
N LEU A 122 3.78 5.05 -3.51
CA LEU A 122 2.88 3.90 -3.48
C LEU A 122 3.62 2.56 -3.63
N MET A 123 4.70 2.51 -4.42
CA MET A 123 5.55 1.32 -4.51
C MET A 123 6.29 1.04 -3.19
N ALA A 124 6.75 2.09 -2.50
CA ALA A 124 7.32 1.95 -1.16
C ALA A 124 6.27 1.42 -0.16
N LEU A 125 5.05 1.95 -0.19
CA LEU A 125 3.93 1.47 0.62
C LEU A 125 3.62 -0.01 0.34
N LEU A 126 3.61 -0.41 -0.93
CA LEU A 126 3.41 -1.81 -1.32
C LEU A 126 4.49 -2.71 -0.72
N GLY A 127 5.75 -2.32 -0.79
CA GLY A 127 6.86 -3.05 -0.17
C GLY A 127 6.69 -3.20 1.34
N MET A 128 6.26 -2.15 2.04
CA MET A 128 5.95 -2.19 3.48
C MET A 128 4.78 -3.13 3.81
N CYS A 129 3.73 -3.14 3.00
CA CYS A 129 2.58 -4.03 3.18
C CYS A 129 2.96 -5.50 2.97
N VAL A 130 3.78 -5.80 1.95
CA VAL A 130 4.31 -7.15 1.71
C VAL A 130 5.18 -7.60 2.87
N LEU A 131 6.05 -6.72 3.38
CA LEU A 131 6.93 -7.01 4.52
C LEU A 131 6.12 -7.34 5.78
N ALA A 132 5.03 -6.62 6.04
CA ALA A 132 4.17 -6.84 7.22
C ALA A 132 3.45 -8.20 7.21
N SER A 133 3.26 -8.80 6.05
CA SER A 133 2.56 -10.09 5.89
C SER A 133 3.48 -11.24 5.47
N ALA A 134 4.78 -10.99 5.35
CA ALA A 134 5.76 -11.99 4.98
C ALA A 134 5.98 -13.01 6.12
N THR A 135 5.88 -14.28 5.82
CA THR A 135 6.20 -15.37 6.74
C THR A 135 7.48 -16.11 6.35
N ASP A 136 7.91 -15.94 5.11
CA ASP A 136 9.13 -16.53 4.57
C ASP A 136 10.20 -15.46 4.36
N PHE A 137 11.45 -15.86 4.55
CA PHE A 137 12.60 -14.97 4.40
C PHE A 137 12.71 -14.37 2.99
N LEU A 138 12.36 -15.14 1.96
CA LEU A 138 12.37 -14.68 0.57
C LEU A 138 11.36 -13.56 0.33
N THR A 139 10.13 -13.74 0.81
CA THR A 139 9.07 -12.73 0.71
C THR A 139 9.43 -11.46 1.49
N MET A 140 10.02 -11.63 2.67
CA MET A 140 10.51 -10.50 3.48
C MET A 140 11.60 -9.73 2.74
N PHE A 141 12.55 -10.42 2.11
CA PHE A 141 13.62 -9.80 1.33
C PHE A 141 13.06 -9.01 0.13
N ILE A 142 12.11 -9.58 -0.62
CA ILE A 142 11.47 -8.92 -1.76
C ILE A 142 10.74 -7.64 -1.31
N GLY A 143 9.99 -7.69 -0.20
CA GLY A 143 9.30 -6.52 0.33
C GLY A 143 10.27 -5.40 0.75
N LEU A 144 11.38 -5.78 1.37
CA LEU A 144 12.43 -4.86 1.80
C LEU A 144 13.15 -4.21 0.60
N GLU A 145 13.49 -4.99 -0.42
CA GLU A 145 14.11 -4.50 -1.66
C GLU A 145 13.18 -3.51 -2.39
N LEU A 146 11.90 -3.85 -2.52
CA LEU A 146 10.93 -2.99 -3.18
C LEU A 146 10.79 -1.63 -2.47
N MET A 147 10.76 -1.64 -1.13
CA MET A 147 10.71 -0.43 -0.31
C MET A 147 11.99 0.40 -0.47
N THR A 148 13.17 -0.24 -0.35
CA THR A 148 14.46 0.46 -0.37
C THR A 148 14.76 1.07 -1.73
N ILE A 149 14.52 0.36 -2.82
CA ILE A 149 14.70 0.88 -4.19
C ILE A 149 13.82 2.12 -4.41
N SER A 150 12.55 2.04 -3.99
CA SER A 150 11.62 3.18 -4.11
C SER A 150 12.13 4.40 -3.35
N PHE A 151 12.62 4.23 -2.13
CA PHE A 151 13.20 5.32 -1.34
C PHE A 151 14.50 5.87 -1.92
N TYR A 152 15.37 5.04 -2.48
CA TYR A 152 16.59 5.52 -3.14
C TYR A 152 16.27 6.41 -4.34
N ILE A 153 15.32 6.02 -5.17
CA ILE A 153 14.91 6.84 -6.30
C ILE A 153 14.26 8.14 -5.79
N LEU A 154 13.41 8.05 -4.76
CA LEU A 154 12.70 9.20 -4.19
C LEU A 154 13.66 10.24 -3.58
N THR A 155 14.74 9.79 -2.93
CA THR A 155 15.76 10.68 -2.36
C THR A 155 16.72 11.26 -3.39
N GLY A 156 16.83 10.63 -4.57
CA GLY A 156 17.64 11.11 -5.70
C GLY A 156 16.88 12.01 -6.68
N ALA A 157 15.59 12.09 -6.54
CA ALA A 157 14.74 12.92 -7.38
C ALA A 157 14.65 14.34 -6.82
#